data_26d6a01101b56fb9303c8e1f65b3bb6e
#
_entry.id   26d6a01101b56fb9303c8e1f65b3bb6e
#
_cell.length_a   1.000
_cell.length_b   1.000
_cell.length_c   1.000
_cell.angle_alpha   90.00
_cell.angle_beta   90.00
_cell.angle_gamma   90.00
#
_symmetry.space_group_name_H-M   'P 1'
#
loop_
_entity.id
_entity.type
_entity.pdbx_description
1 polymer ?
#
loop_
_entity_poly.entity_id
_entity_poly.type
_entity_poly.pdbx_seq_one_letter_code
_entity_poly.pdbx_strand_id
1 'polypeptide(L)'
;ESKAIRREAEAAVIAERILQLHTEEQISYKDMVILLGALTSAKSFASALQQAGIPYTIVDGKGFYERREIIDLINLLVFLEDSSRSLELAGVLRSPYFAVDDESLTALFLELNKQKEQTVTLWQLLQKDEWPLIDYQKRCHLLTAAEKLRQLRQYAETMPLPELLHTIVDVLQLEPLLTAQEFGLEKLANIKKMIALAEAYTIEKHGTLAEYLLRLQQLRQAGAREAAAADTTGCDFVTIMTIHKSKGLEFPVVFVPVLDAKGKGDTDMLRFNADAGLGIKVDIGGELQDTSVMLAIKDIEKQLDSAEKQRQLYVAMTRAQDRLIISGTYDSSSK
;
A
#
# COMPACT_ATOMS: atom_id res chain seq x y z
N GLU A 1 18.93 -22.09 9.35
CA GLU A 1 18.84 -20.84 8.56
C GLU A 1 17.47 -20.19 8.76
N SER A 2 17.44 -18.85 8.92
CA SER A 2 16.17 -18.18 9.18
C SER A 2 15.24 -18.31 7.97
N LYS A 3 13.94 -18.37 8.21
CA LYS A 3 12.90 -18.42 7.16
C LYS A 3 13.04 -17.26 6.14
N ALA A 4 13.57 -16.12 6.58
CA ALA A 4 13.83 -14.96 5.74
C ALA A 4 14.93 -15.25 4.70
N ILE A 5 16.06 -15.83 5.09
CA ILE A 5 17.17 -16.15 4.18
C ILE A 5 16.74 -17.12 3.08
N ARG A 6 15.97 -18.16 3.46
CA ARG A 6 15.43 -19.11 2.46
C ARG A 6 14.49 -18.43 1.46
N ARG A 7 13.67 -17.49 1.94
CA ARG A 7 12.75 -16.73 1.09
C ARG A 7 13.50 -15.80 0.12
N GLU A 8 14.55 -15.16 0.58
CA GLU A 8 15.42 -14.33 -0.26
C GLU A 8 16.13 -15.15 -1.34
N ALA A 9 16.64 -16.33 -0.98
CA ALA A 9 17.25 -17.25 -1.92
C ALA A 9 16.25 -17.73 -3.00
N GLU A 10 15.02 -18.11 -2.60
CA GLU A 10 13.95 -18.47 -3.53
C GLU A 10 13.60 -17.33 -4.48
N ALA A 11 13.50 -16.11 -3.94
CA ALA A 11 13.20 -14.92 -4.72
C ALA A 11 14.30 -14.60 -5.74
N ALA A 12 15.57 -14.77 -5.38
CA ALA A 12 16.70 -14.57 -6.28
C ALA A 12 16.67 -15.57 -7.46
N VAL A 13 16.39 -16.85 -7.20
CA VAL A 13 16.27 -17.89 -8.25
C VAL A 13 15.12 -17.57 -9.21
N ILE A 14 13.99 -17.07 -8.69
CA ILE A 14 12.85 -16.67 -9.53
C ILE A 14 13.20 -15.45 -10.38
N ALA A 15 13.87 -14.46 -9.82
CA ALA A 15 14.31 -13.28 -10.58
C ALA A 15 15.27 -13.66 -11.70
N GLU A 16 16.23 -14.55 -11.44
CA GLU A 16 17.12 -15.11 -12.44
C GLU A 16 16.35 -15.83 -13.55
N ARG A 17 15.37 -16.67 -13.19
CA ARG A 17 14.55 -17.38 -14.18
C ARG A 17 13.71 -16.45 -15.04
N ILE A 18 13.15 -15.39 -14.46
CA ILE A 18 12.42 -14.34 -15.19
C ILE A 18 13.35 -13.67 -16.21
N LEU A 19 14.56 -13.31 -15.77
CA LEU A 19 15.55 -12.69 -16.65
C LEU A 19 15.95 -13.61 -17.82
N GLN A 20 16.15 -14.92 -17.57
CA GLN A 20 16.43 -15.91 -18.61
C GLN A 20 15.28 -16.00 -19.62
N LEU A 21 14.03 -16.09 -19.18
CA LEU A 21 12.87 -16.15 -20.06
C LEU A 21 12.75 -14.88 -20.92
N HIS A 22 13.07 -13.73 -20.36
CA HIS A 22 13.06 -12.47 -21.10
C HIS A 22 14.18 -12.38 -22.12
N THR A 23 15.42 -12.73 -21.74
CA THR A 23 16.60 -12.56 -22.59
C THR A 23 16.77 -13.66 -23.64
N GLU A 24 16.54 -14.92 -23.26
CA GLU A 24 16.77 -16.07 -24.13
C GLU A 24 15.53 -16.44 -24.97
N GLU A 25 14.34 -16.28 -24.41
CA GLU A 25 13.09 -16.68 -25.04
C GLU A 25 12.23 -15.52 -25.51
N GLN A 26 12.70 -14.26 -25.29
CA GLN A 26 12.04 -13.01 -25.74
C GLN A 26 10.60 -12.85 -25.20
N ILE A 27 10.31 -13.41 -24.01
CA ILE A 27 9.01 -13.27 -23.36
C ILE A 27 8.97 -11.89 -22.67
N SER A 28 7.94 -11.10 -22.92
CA SER A 28 7.75 -9.79 -22.29
C SER A 28 7.49 -9.94 -20.78
N TYR A 29 8.00 -9.03 -19.97
CA TYR A 29 7.77 -9.03 -18.52
C TYR A 29 6.28 -8.95 -18.15
N LYS A 30 5.48 -8.22 -18.94
CA LYS A 30 4.02 -8.11 -18.76
C LYS A 30 3.28 -9.45 -18.87
N ASP A 31 3.87 -10.42 -19.54
CA ASP A 31 3.31 -11.77 -19.73
C ASP A 31 3.65 -12.72 -18.56
N MET A 32 4.43 -12.22 -17.57
CA MET A 32 4.90 -12.98 -16.41
C MET A 32 4.23 -12.49 -15.12
N VAL A 33 3.73 -13.41 -14.31
CA VAL A 33 3.10 -13.09 -13.02
C VAL A 33 3.67 -13.97 -11.91
N ILE A 34 3.86 -13.37 -10.73
CA ILE A 34 4.19 -14.09 -9.48
C ILE A 34 2.93 -14.12 -8.61
N LEU A 35 2.40 -15.34 -8.38
CA LEU A 35 1.21 -15.56 -7.56
C LEU A 35 1.59 -16.00 -6.15
N LEU A 36 1.20 -15.21 -5.16
CA LEU A 36 1.47 -15.47 -3.74
C LEU A 36 0.20 -15.83 -2.99
N GLY A 37 0.28 -16.71 -2.01
CA GLY A 37 -0.85 -16.99 -1.11
C GLY A 37 -1.21 -15.76 -0.27
N ALA A 38 -0.18 -14.96 0.15
CA ALA A 38 -0.33 -13.69 0.87
C ALA A 38 0.82 -12.75 0.51
N LEU A 39 0.56 -11.43 0.53
CA LEU A 39 1.57 -10.41 0.17
C LEU A 39 2.67 -10.21 1.23
N THR A 40 2.62 -10.90 2.36
CA THR A 40 3.69 -10.82 3.38
C THR A 40 5.07 -11.19 2.84
N SER A 41 5.13 -12.02 1.81
CA SER A 41 6.37 -12.41 1.12
C SER A 41 6.70 -11.53 -0.09
N ALA A 42 5.81 -10.66 -0.53
CA ALA A 42 6.00 -9.84 -1.74
C ALA A 42 7.25 -8.98 -1.69
N LYS A 43 7.62 -8.48 -0.51
CA LYS A 43 8.81 -7.65 -0.31
C LYS A 43 10.10 -8.36 -0.73
N SER A 44 10.27 -9.65 -0.42
CA SER A 44 11.47 -10.40 -0.80
C SER A 44 11.58 -10.56 -2.32
N PHE A 45 10.45 -10.86 -3.00
CA PHE A 45 10.41 -10.98 -4.46
C PHE A 45 10.62 -9.63 -5.14
N ALA A 46 9.99 -8.56 -4.64
CA ALA A 46 10.18 -7.20 -5.12
C ALA A 46 11.65 -6.77 -5.04
N SER A 47 12.30 -7.02 -3.90
CA SER A 47 13.72 -6.71 -3.69
C SER A 47 14.63 -7.49 -4.65
N ALA A 48 14.34 -8.77 -4.90
CA ALA A 48 15.12 -9.58 -5.83
C ALA A 48 14.95 -9.11 -7.29
N LEU A 49 13.73 -8.77 -7.72
CA LEU A 49 13.48 -8.21 -9.04
C LEU A 49 14.18 -6.87 -9.24
N GLN A 50 14.13 -6.00 -8.22
CA GLN A 50 14.82 -4.71 -8.23
C GLN A 50 16.34 -4.86 -8.35
N GLN A 51 16.95 -5.79 -7.59
CA GLN A 51 18.39 -6.09 -7.69
C GLN A 51 18.80 -6.64 -9.05
N ALA A 52 17.91 -7.40 -9.69
CA ALA A 52 18.09 -7.92 -11.04
C ALA A 52 17.79 -6.88 -12.16
N GLY A 53 17.36 -5.66 -11.80
CA GLY A 53 16.97 -4.63 -12.77
C GLY A 53 15.68 -4.95 -13.54
N ILE A 54 14.84 -5.84 -13.01
CA ILE A 54 13.58 -6.26 -13.64
C ILE A 54 12.46 -5.31 -13.19
N PRO A 55 11.79 -4.64 -14.10
CA PRO A 55 10.63 -3.80 -13.76
C PRO A 55 9.47 -4.67 -13.24
N TYR A 56 8.85 -4.25 -12.15
CA TYR A 56 7.75 -4.99 -11.55
C TYR A 56 6.67 -4.08 -10.96
N THR A 57 5.48 -4.64 -10.75
CA THR A 57 4.39 -4.00 -10.02
C THR A 57 3.80 -4.97 -8.99
N ILE A 58 3.33 -4.44 -7.86
CA ILE A 58 2.64 -5.23 -6.83
C ILE A 58 1.17 -4.85 -6.83
N VAL A 59 0.32 -5.79 -7.23
CA VAL A 59 -1.13 -5.65 -7.11
C VAL A 59 -1.51 -5.91 -5.65
N ASP A 60 -1.35 -4.87 -4.80
CA ASP A 60 -1.67 -4.95 -3.38
C ASP A 60 -3.19 -4.95 -3.15
N GLY A 61 -3.60 -5.65 -2.08
CA GLY A 61 -4.98 -5.66 -1.59
C GLY A 61 -5.39 -4.40 -0.83
N LYS A 62 -4.46 -3.49 -0.56
CA LYS A 62 -4.80 -2.18 -0.04
C LYS A 62 -5.57 -1.43 -1.11
N GLY A 63 -6.74 -0.95 -0.75
CA GLY A 63 -7.58 -0.21 -1.67
C GLY A 63 -6.84 1.01 -2.21
N PHE A 64 -7.21 1.45 -3.38
CA PHE A 64 -6.68 2.65 -4.03
C PHE A 64 -6.58 3.85 -3.07
N TYR A 65 -7.60 4.05 -2.24
CA TYR A 65 -7.68 5.15 -1.27
C TYR A 65 -6.76 4.99 -0.04
N GLU A 66 -6.07 3.84 0.12
CA GLU A 66 -5.08 3.57 1.17
C GLU A 66 -3.63 3.72 0.68
N ARG A 67 -3.44 4.00 -0.60
CA ARG A 67 -2.13 4.28 -1.18
C ARG A 67 -1.58 5.58 -0.63
N ARG A 68 -0.29 5.60 -0.34
CA ARG A 68 0.36 6.72 0.34
C ARG A 68 0.21 8.02 -0.45
N GLU A 69 0.49 7.99 -1.75
CA GLU A 69 0.34 9.13 -2.65
C GLU A 69 -1.08 9.67 -2.71
N ILE A 70 -2.08 8.80 -2.57
CA ILE A 70 -3.50 9.18 -2.55
C ILE A 70 -3.88 9.77 -1.20
N ILE A 71 -3.38 9.20 -0.09
CA ILE A 71 -3.58 9.77 1.25
C ILE A 71 -2.95 11.16 1.33
N ASP A 72 -1.75 11.35 0.81
CA ASP A 72 -1.05 12.64 0.82
C ASP A 72 -1.83 13.68 -0.01
N LEU A 73 -2.38 13.29 -1.17
CA LEU A 73 -3.25 14.16 -1.97
C LEU A 73 -4.57 14.48 -1.27
N ILE A 74 -5.23 13.50 -0.65
CA ILE A 74 -6.46 13.72 0.12
C ILE A 74 -6.19 14.66 1.30
N ASN A 75 -5.11 14.49 2.04
CA ASN A 75 -4.74 15.38 3.14
C ASN A 75 -4.55 16.83 2.64
N LEU A 76 -3.92 17.00 1.47
CA LEU A 76 -3.79 18.31 0.85
C LEU A 76 -5.16 18.91 0.53
N LEU A 77 -6.04 18.16 -0.12
CA LEU A 77 -7.40 18.65 -0.46
C LEU A 77 -8.21 18.99 0.80
N VAL A 78 -8.12 18.19 1.86
CA VAL A 78 -8.78 18.47 3.15
C VAL A 78 -8.26 19.76 3.77
N PHE A 79 -6.95 19.99 3.74
CA PHE A 79 -6.35 21.24 4.22
C PHE A 79 -6.74 22.45 3.35
N LEU A 80 -6.82 22.29 2.03
CA LEU A 80 -7.25 23.37 1.12
C LEU A 80 -8.69 23.77 1.38
N GLU A 81 -9.58 22.85 1.70
CA GLU A 81 -10.97 23.11 2.06
C GLU A 81 -11.07 23.75 3.45
N ASP A 82 -10.37 23.19 4.44
CA ASP A 82 -10.42 23.67 5.83
C ASP A 82 -9.01 23.80 6.41
N SER A 83 -8.50 25.03 6.46
CA SER A 83 -7.16 25.33 6.98
C SER A 83 -6.98 25.13 8.48
N SER A 84 -8.05 24.83 9.22
CA SER A 84 -7.98 24.46 10.65
C SER A 84 -7.45 23.05 10.87
N ARG A 85 -7.39 22.24 9.85
CA ARG A 85 -6.98 20.82 9.83
C ARG A 85 -5.47 20.65 10.02
N SER A 86 -5.00 20.88 11.24
CA SER A 86 -3.56 20.84 11.56
C SER A 86 -2.92 19.47 11.39
N LEU A 87 -3.66 18.38 11.59
CA LEU A 87 -3.13 17.02 11.43
C LEU A 87 -2.90 16.69 9.95
N GLU A 88 -3.86 17.00 9.10
CA GLU A 88 -3.78 16.81 7.66
C GLU A 88 -2.67 17.69 7.07
N LEU A 89 -2.57 18.95 7.51
CA LEU A 89 -1.47 19.84 7.13
C LEU A 89 -0.10 19.27 7.52
N ALA A 90 0.04 18.71 8.72
CA ALA A 90 1.29 18.06 9.14
C ALA A 90 1.63 16.85 8.24
N GLY A 91 0.62 16.06 7.87
CA GLY A 91 0.76 14.97 6.90
C GLY A 91 1.25 15.46 5.53
N VAL A 92 0.70 16.56 5.04
CA VAL A 92 1.09 17.22 3.78
C VAL A 92 2.53 17.73 3.84
N LEU A 93 2.90 18.44 4.90
CA LEU A 93 4.26 18.95 5.08
C LEU A 93 5.30 17.83 5.12
N ARG A 94 4.98 16.72 5.77
CA ARG A 94 5.83 15.52 5.84
C ARG A 94 5.88 14.73 4.54
N SER A 95 4.87 14.86 3.69
CA SER A 95 4.80 14.13 2.42
C SER A 95 5.96 14.50 1.49
N PRO A 96 6.22 13.69 0.44
CA PRO A 96 7.22 14.03 -0.57
C PRO A 96 6.98 15.38 -1.25
N TYR A 97 5.76 15.93 -1.21
CA TYR A 97 5.41 17.22 -1.82
C TYR A 97 6.21 18.38 -1.23
N PHE A 98 6.46 18.32 0.07
CA PHE A 98 7.19 19.35 0.80
C PHE A 98 8.41 18.82 1.54
N ALA A 99 8.48 17.53 1.84
CA ALA A 99 9.60 16.84 2.47
C ALA A 99 10.13 17.53 3.75
N VAL A 100 9.23 18.09 4.56
CA VAL A 100 9.59 18.70 5.85
C VAL A 100 9.98 17.59 6.83
N ASP A 101 11.13 17.72 7.47
CA ASP A 101 11.67 16.75 8.40
C ASP A 101 10.90 16.69 9.74
N ASP A 102 10.97 15.54 10.42
CA ASP A 102 10.24 15.30 11.67
C ASP A 102 10.71 16.23 12.81
N GLU A 103 11.95 16.73 12.78
CA GLU A 103 12.47 17.69 13.76
C GLU A 103 11.79 19.03 13.61
N SER A 104 11.68 19.55 12.39
CA SER A 104 10.96 20.81 12.10
C SER A 104 9.48 20.71 12.46
N LEU A 105 8.82 19.58 12.14
CA LEU A 105 7.43 19.36 12.54
C LEU A 105 7.28 19.31 14.06
N THR A 106 8.19 18.64 14.76
CA THR A 106 8.18 18.59 16.22
C THR A 106 8.34 19.96 16.83
N ALA A 107 9.27 20.79 16.30
CA ALA A 107 9.47 22.18 16.75
C ALA A 107 8.20 23.02 16.55
N LEU A 108 7.51 22.89 15.40
CA LEU A 108 6.24 23.57 15.15
C LEU A 108 5.14 23.15 16.13
N PHE A 109 5.01 21.83 16.42
CA PHE A 109 4.02 21.35 17.39
C PHE A 109 4.35 21.73 18.83
N LEU A 110 5.62 21.81 19.21
CA LEU A 110 6.04 22.35 20.51
C LEU A 110 5.66 23.81 20.64
N GLU A 111 5.84 24.61 19.59
CA GLU A 111 5.46 26.02 19.58
C GLU A 111 3.94 26.19 19.63
N LEU A 112 3.20 25.37 18.86
CA LEU A 112 1.74 25.33 18.89
C LEU A 112 1.20 24.99 20.29
N ASN A 113 1.84 24.03 20.98
CA ASN A 113 1.47 23.65 22.34
C ASN A 113 1.73 24.72 23.40
N LYS A 114 2.69 25.62 23.21
CA LYS A 114 2.91 26.77 24.10
C LYS A 114 1.77 27.78 24.06
N GLN A 115 1.07 27.84 22.92
CA GLN A 115 -0.04 28.77 22.69
C GLN A 115 -1.42 28.20 23.06
N LYS A 116 -1.48 27.23 23.98
CA LYS A 116 -2.71 26.48 24.37
C LYS A 116 -3.89 27.34 24.81
N GLU A 117 -3.67 28.55 25.25
CA GLU A 117 -4.73 29.51 25.62
C GLU A 117 -5.38 30.19 24.41
N GLN A 118 -4.75 30.13 23.24
CA GLN A 118 -5.29 30.61 21.97
C GLN A 118 -5.54 29.44 21.04
N THR A 119 -6.69 29.41 20.40
CA THR A 119 -7.07 28.41 19.38
C THR A 119 -6.29 28.63 18.08
N VAL A 120 -4.94 28.62 18.16
CA VAL A 120 -4.07 28.81 17.00
C VAL A 120 -3.93 27.51 16.23
N THR A 121 -4.13 27.55 14.92
CA THR A 121 -3.92 26.38 14.04
C THR A 121 -2.47 26.31 13.56
N LEU A 122 -2.02 25.12 13.11
CA LEU A 122 -0.70 24.94 12.51
C LEU A 122 -0.51 25.88 11.31
N TRP A 123 -1.57 26.11 10.53
CA TRP A 123 -1.55 27.04 9.40
C TRP A 123 -1.30 28.49 9.82
N GLN A 124 -1.97 28.94 10.86
CA GLN A 124 -1.76 30.30 11.42
C GLN A 124 -0.35 30.46 11.99
N LEU A 125 0.21 29.41 12.59
CA LEU A 125 1.58 29.40 13.07
C LEU A 125 2.58 29.51 11.90
N LEU A 126 2.37 28.77 10.81
CA LEU A 126 3.21 28.85 9.62
C LEU A 126 3.22 30.24 8.96
N GLN A 127 2.15 31.01 9.12
CA GLN A 127 2.07 32.36 8.58
C GLN A 127 2.80 33.41 9.43
N LYS A 128 3.09 33.14 10.72
CA LYS A 128 3.72 34.08 11.63
C LYS A 128 5.23 34.26 11.44
N ASP A 129 5.87 33.30 10.74
CA ASP A 129 7.33 33.30 10.45
C ASP A 129 8.24 33.43 11.70
N GLU A 130 7.74 33.06 12.88
CA GLU A 130 8.45 33.13 14.16
C GLU A 130 8.59 31.73 14.77
N TRP A 131 9.69 31.02 14.40
CA TRP A 131 9.98 29.68 14.87
C TRP A 131 11.38 29.60 15.49
N PRO A 132 11.55 30.00 16.75
CA PRO A 132 12.86 30.16 17.38
C PRO A 132 13.67 28.82 17.50
N LEU A 133 13.00 27.67 17.43
CA LEU A 133 13.64 26.37 17.52
C LEU A 133 14.10 25.80 16.16
N ILE A 134 13.85 26.53 15.06
CA ILE A 134 14.11 26.06 13.70
C ILE A 134 15.29 26.85 13.11
N ASP A 135 16.29 26.12 12.58
CA ASP A 135 17.43 26.75 11.93
C ASP A 135 17.05 27.51 10.65
N TYR A 136 17.96 28.34 10.15
CA TYR A 136 17.71 29.20 9.00
C TYR A 136 17.37 28.45 7.72
N GLN A 137 18.04 27.32 7.42
CA GLN A 137 17.78 26.57 6.18
C GLN A 137 16.42 25.90 6.22
N LYS A 138 16.08 25.24 7.34
CA LYS A 138 14.77 24.61 7.56
C LYS A 138 13.65 25.66 7.56
N ARG A 139 13.92 26.85 8.11
CA ARG A 139 13.00 27.98 8.07
C ARG A 139 12.70 28.43 6.65
N CYS A 140 13.72 28.62 5.80
CA CYS A 140 13.52 28.96 4.39
C CYS A 140 12.69 27.89 3.65
N HIS A 141 12.92 26.64 3.95
CA HIS A 141 12.14 25.53 3.36
C HIS A 141 10.66 25.61 3.79
N LEU A 142 10.38 25.82 5.07
CA LEU A 142 9.01 25.98 5.59
C LEU A 142 8.31 27.21 4.99
N LEU A 143 9.01 28.33 4.81
CA LEU A 143 8.45 29.52 4.15
C LEU A 143 8.09 29.23 2.68
N THR A 144 8.94 28.52 1.97
CA THR A 144 8.65 28.11 0.59
C THR A 144 7.43 27.18 0.53
N ALA A 145 7.32 26.26 1.48
CA ALA A 145 6.16 25.38 1.59
C ALA A 145 4.88 26.18 1.90
N ALA A 146 4.96 27.11 2.86
CA ALA A 146 3.83 27.97 3.23
C ALA A 146 3.35 28.84 2.05
N GLU A 147 4.28 29.37 1.22
CA GLU A 147 3.94 30.17 0.05
C GLU A 147 3.21 29.34 -1.02
N LYS A 148 3.72 28.15 -1.35
CA LYS A 148 3.03 27.23 -2.26
C LYS A 148 1.64 26.84 -1.75
N LEU A 149 1.51 26.54 -0.47
CA LEU A 149 0.22 26.22 0.17
C LEU A 149 -0.75 27.41 0.12
N ARG A 150 -0.27 28.64 0.32
CA ARG A 150 -1.08 29.85 0.19
C ARG A 150 -1.60 30.02 -1.23
N GLN A 151 -0.74 29.83 -2.23
CA GLN A 151 -1.11 29.88 -3.64
C GLN A 151 -2.17 28.82 -3.97
N LEU A 152 -1.98 27.57 -3.55
CA LEU A 152 -2.95 26.49 -3.78
C LEU A 152 -4.30 26.76 -3.11
N ARG A 153 -4.32 27.36 -1.93
CA ARG A 153 -5.56 27.77 -1.26
C ARG A 153 -6.32 28.84 -2.06
N GLN A 154 -5.63 29.83 -2.61
CA GLN A 154 -6.28 30.82 -3.47
C GLN A 154 -6.93 30.18 -4.70
N TYR A 155 -6.27 29.18 -5.30
CA TYR A 155 -6.83 28.41 -6.41
C TYR A 155 -8.04 27.57 -5.96
N ALA A 156 -8.00 26.95 -4.80
CA ALA A 156 -9.10 26.15 -4.28
C ALA A 156 -10.39 26.95 -4.04
N GLU A 157 -10.28 28.27 -3.76
CA GLU A 157 -11.42 29.17 -3.59
C GLU A 157 -12.10 29.55 -4.93
N THR A 158 -11.39 29.42 -6.05
CA THR A 158 -11.84 29.98 -7.34
C THR A 158 -11.98 28.95 -8.45
N MET A 159 -11.25 27.83 -8.38
CA MET A 159 -11.20 26.83 -9.43
C MET A 159 -12.17 25.65 -9.20
N PRO A 160 -12.76 25.08 -10.23
CA PRO A 160 -13.43 23.79 -10.16
C PRO A 160 -12.47 22.69 -9.74
N LEU A 161 -13.01 21.62 -9.11
CA LEU A 161 -12.20 20.51 -8.57
C LEU A 161 -11.23 19.88 -9.59
N PRO A 162 -11.61 19.56 -10.84
CA PRO A 162 -10.68 18.99 -11.80
C PRO A 162 -9.50 19.93 -12.13
N GLU A 163 -9.81 21.21 -12.36
CA GLU A 163 -8.78 22.23 -12.67
C GLU A 163 -7.85 22.45 -11.48
N LEU A 164 -8.37 22.44 -10.25
CA LEU A 164 -7.57 22.51 -9.03
C LEU A 164 -6.60 21.33 -8.94
N LEU A 165 -7.06 20.10 -9.22
CA LEU A 165 -6.20 18.91 -9.18
C LEU A 165 -5.07 18.98 -10.21
N HIS A 166 -5.36 19.40 -11.45
CA HIS A 166 -4.32 19.64 -12.45
C HIS A 166 -3.33 20.70 -12.00
N THR A 167 -3.82 21.82 -11.45
CA THR A 167 -2.99 22.90 -10.93
C THR A 167 -2.10 22.43 -9.77
N ILE A 168 -2.59 21.56 -8.89
CA ILE A 168 -1.79 20.93 -7.82
C ILE A 168 -0.63 20.13 -8.42
N VAL A 169 -0.89 19.31 -9.46
CA VAL A 169 0.14 18.52 -10.14
C VAL A 169 1.23 19.44 -10.71
N ASP A 170 0.86 20.53 -11.33
CA ASP A 170 1.78 21.47 -11.96
C ASP A 170 2.58 22.30 -10.93
N VAL A 171 1.91 22.90 -9.94
CA VAL A 171 2.54 23.76 -8.91
C VAL A 171 3.50 22.96 -8.04
N LEU A 172 3.15 21.73 -7.68
CA LEU A 172 3.99 20.86 -6.88
C LEU A 172 4.96 20.02 -7.72
N GLN A 173 4.87 20.09 -9.05
CA GLN A 173 5.69 19.30 -9.97
C GLN A 173 5.63 17.81 -9.63
N LEU A 174 4.42 17.27 -9.44
CA LEU A 174 4.23 15.91 -8.95
C LEU A 174 4.76 14.86 -9.94
N GLU A 175 4.75 15.11 -11.24
CA GLU A 175 5.22 14.17 -12.24
C GLU A 175 6.72 13.85 -12.09
N PRO A 176 7.66 14.81 -12.13
CA PRO A 176 9.07 14.53 -11.87
C PRO A 176 9.34 14.09 -10.42
N LEU A 177 8.60 14.62 -9.45
CA LEU A 177 8.76 14.28 -8.05
C LEU A 177 8.42 12.80 -7.76
N LEU A 178 7.33 12.30 -8.32
CA LEU A 178 6.89 10.93 -8.11
C LEU A 178 7.72 9.95 -8.94
N THR A 179 8.01 10.27 -10.21
CA THR A 179 8.79 9.38 -11.08
C THR A 179 10.22 9.14 -10.59
N ALA A 180 10.78 10.07 -9.82
CA ALA A 180 12.09 9.90 -9.17
C ALA A 180 12.06 8.93 -7.96
N GLN A 181 10.89 8.52 -7.50
CA GLN A 181 10.73 7.62 -6.36
C GLN A 181 10.61 6.16 -6.80
N GLU A 182 10.81 5.26 -5.84
CA GLU A 182 10.47 3.84 -6.01
C GLU A 182 8.97 3.69 -6.37
N PHE A 183 8.67 2.89 -7.39
CA PHE A 183 7.32 2.74 -7.98
C PHE A 183 6.72 4.05 -8.51
N GLY A 184 7.54 4.98 -8.96
CA GLY A 184 7.12 6.33 -9.33
C GLY A 184 6.06 6.36 -10.43
N LEU A 185 6.18 5.51 -11.45
CA LEU A 185 5.18 5.41 -12.53
C LEU A 185 3.81 4.93 -12.01
N GLU A 186 3.79 3.95 -11.09
CA GLU A 186 2.56 3.48 -10.45
C GLU A 186 1.91 4.60 -9.60
N LYS A 187 2.72 5.31 -8.81
CA LYS A 187 2.24 6.45 -8.03
C LYS A 187 1.64 7.54 -8.91
N LEU A 188 2.31 7.87 -10.01
CA LEU A 188 1.82 8.85 -10.98
C LEU A 188 0.52 8.39 -11.64
N ALA A 189 0.41 7.11 -12.02
CA ALA A 189 -0.82 6.53 -12.57
C ALA A 189 -1.97 6.60 -11.56
N ASN A 190 -1.71 6.37 -10.26
CA ASN A 190 -2.69 6.53 -9.20
C ASN A 190 -3.16 7.99 -9.06
N ILE A 191 -2.27 8.98 -9.14
CA ILE A 191 -2.65 10.40 -9.13
C ILE A 191 -3.52 10.72 -10.36
N LYS A 192 -3.11 10.30 -11.56
CA LYS A 192 -3.91 10.50 -12.80
C LYS A 192 -5.31 9.86 -12.67
N LYS A 193 -5.39 8.67 -12.09
CA LYS A 193 -6.67 8.01 -11.80
C LYS A 193 -7.54 8.83 -10.84
N MET A 194 -6.94 9.38 -9.77
CA MET A 194 -7.68 10.23 -8.82
C MET A 194 -8.26 11.46 -9.50
N ILE A 195 -7.53 12.07 -10.44
CA ILE A 195 -8.02 13.18 -11.25
C ILE A 195 -9.20 12.75 -12.12
N ALA A 196 -9.07 11.64 -12.85
CA ALA A 196 -10.16 11.11 -13.69
C ALA A 196 -11.43 10.77 -12.88
N LEU A 197 -11.28 10.24 -11.65
CA LEU A 197 -12.42 10.02 -10.75
C LEU A 197 -13.08 11.32 -10.29
N ALA A 198 -12.29 12.37 -10.05
CA ALA A 198 -12.82 13.69 -9.70
C ALA A 198 -13.51 14.36 -10.90
N GLU A 199 -12.99 14.20 -12.11
CA GLU A 199 -13.62 14.67 -13.35
C GLU A 199 -14.98 13.99 -13.56
N ALA A 200 -15.03 12.66 -13.47
CA ALA A 200 -16.26 11.89 -13.58
C ALA A 200 -17.30 12.31 -12.53
N TYR A 201 -16.86 12.52 -11.28
CA TYR A 201 -17.73 13.00 -10.21
C TYR A 201 -18.28 14.40 -10.50
N THR A 202 -17.45 15.31 -10.99
CA THR A 202 -17.86 16.68 -11.30
C THR A 202 -18.85 16.72 -12.45
N ILE A 203 -18.67 15.88 -13.49
CA ILE A 203 -19.61 15.75 -14.60
C ILE A 203 -20.97 15.20 -14.11
N GLU A 204 -20.95 14.22 -13.22
CA GLU A 204 -22.20 13.56 -12.75
C GLU A 204 -22.97 14.41 -11.73
N LYS A 205 -22.26 15.02 -10.78
CA LYS A 205 -22.85 15.64 -9.59
C LYS A 205 -22.73 17.16 -9.54
N HIS A 206 -21.87 17.79 -10.37
CA HIS A 206 -21.51 19.21 -10.27
C HIS A 206 -21.10 19.63 -8.85
N GLY A 207 -20.49 18.69 -8.11
CA GLY A 207 -20.20 18.84 -6.70
C GLY A 207 -19.00 19.72 -6.40
N THR A 208 -18.99 20.30 -5.21
CA THR A 208 -17.90 21.09 -4.63
C THR A 208 -16.77 20.20 -4.11
N LEU A 209 -15.62 20.80 -3.77
CA LEU A 209 -14.50 20.11 -3.10
C LEU A 209 -14.96 19.45 -1.80
N ALA A 210 -15.75 20.16 -0.96
CA ALA A 210 -16.29 19.64 0.28
C ALA A 210 -17.13 18.36 0.09
N GLU A 211 -18.03 18.37 -0.89
CA GLU A 211 -18.87 17.21 -1.19
C GLU A 211 -18.06 16.03 -1.74
N TYR A 212 -17.05 16.31 -2.55
CA TYR A 212 -16.14 15.27 -3.03
C TYR A 212 -15.34 14.63 -1.89
N LEU A 213 -14.81 15.42 -0.95
CA LEU A 213 -14.12 14.93 0.24
C LEU A 213 -15.04 14.06 1.12
N LEU A 214 -16.29 14.47 1.30
CA LEU A 214 -17.29 13.66 2.01
C LEU A 214 -17.51 12.31 1.30
N ARG A 215 -17.61 12.31 -0.03
CA ARG A 215 -17.71 11.09 -0.83
C ARG A 215 -16.49 10.18 -0.65
N LEU A 216 -15.29 10.73 -0.69
CA LEU A 216 -14.05 9.97 -0.46
C LEU A 216 -14.01 9.34 0.94
N GLN A 217 -14.45 10.08 1.95
CA GLN A 217 -14.54 9.56 3.31
C GLN A 217 -15.52 8.38 3.41
N GLN A 218 -16.68 8.48 2.78
CA GLN A 218 -17.66 7.38 2.71
C GLN A 218 -17.11 6.15 2.01
N LEU A 219 -16.42 6.32 0.87
CA LEU A 219 -15.78 5.23 0.14
C LEU A 219 -14.71 4.52 0.98
N ARG A 220 -13.87 5.26 1.69
CA ARG A 220 -12.86 4.71 2.59
C ARG A 220 -13.49 3.93 3.75
N GLN A 221 -14.53 4.47 4.40
CA GLN A 221 -15.22 3.81 5.50
C GLN A 221 -15.97 2.54 5.04
N ALA A 222 -16.55 2.56 3.86
CA ALA A 222 -17.22 1.40 3.27
C ALA A 222 -16.21 0.31 2.81
N GLY A 223 -14.91 0.56 2.91
CA GLY A 223 -13.88 -0.36 2.41
C GLY A 223 -13.99 -0.56 0.90
N ALA A 224 -14.41 0.47 0.17
CA ALA A 224 -14.57 0.42 -1.27
C ALA A 224 -13.25 -0.03 -1.92
N ARG A 225 -13.28 -1.22 -2.51
CA ARG A 225 -12.15 -1.85 -3.19
C ARG A 225 -12.05 -1.33 -4.61
N GLU A 226 -11.62 -0.10 -4.76
CA GLU A 226 -11.23 0.37 -6.06
C GLU A 226 -9.81 -0.17 -6.36
N ALA A 227 -9.64 -0.88 -7.47
CA ALA A 227 -8.32 -1.35 -7.87
C ALA A 227 -7.39 -0.14 -8.05
N ALA A 228 -6.17 -0.22 -7.57
CA ALA A 228 -5.14 0.77 -7.91
C ALA A 228 -5.03 0.87 -9.43
N ALA A 229 -4.62 2.03 -9.93
CA ALA A 229 -4.50 2.22 -11.38
C ALA A 229 -3.49 1.21 -11.92
N ALA A 230 -4.01 0.20 -12.60
CA ALA A 230 -3.22 -0.72 -13.41
C ALA A 230 -3.03 -0.16 -14.82
N ASP A 231 -2.93 1.16 -14.96
CA ASP A 231 -2.64 1.81 -16.24
C ASP A 231 -1.13 1.77 -16.49
N THR A 232 -0.70 0.57 -16.71
CA THR A 232 0.58 0.24 -17.29
C THR A 232 0.40 -0.14 -18.76
N THR A 233 -0.61 0.40 -19.43
CA THR A 233 -0.79 0.27 -20.87
C THR A 233 0.44 0.84 -21.58
N GLY A 234 1.38 -0.04 -21.88
CA GLY A 234 2.64 0.28 -22.58
C GLY A 234 3.92 0.03 -21.78
N CYS A 235 3.87 -0.24 -20.48
CA CYS A 235 5.07 -0.59 -19.71
C CYS A 235 5.21 -2.11 -19.56
N ASP A 236 6.40 -2.63 -19.87
CA ASP A 236 6.75 -4.05 -19.77
C ASP A 236 7.26 -4.34 -18.34
N PHE A 237 6.46 -4.99 -17.47
CA PHE A 237 6.84 -5.31 -16.09
C PHE A 237 6.18 -6.60 -15.58
N VAL A 238 6.87 -7.26 -14.66
CA VAL A 238 6.38 -8.44 -13.96
C VAL A 238 5.33 -8.05 -12.93
N THR A 239 4.21 -8.77 -12.89
CA THR A 239 3.15 -8.53 -11.92
C THR A 239 3.28 -9.45 -10.71
N ILE A 240 3.29 -8.90 -9.49
CA ILE A 240 3.20 -9.65 -8.24
C ILE A 240 1.79 -9.46 -7.67
N MET A 241 1.05 -10.56 -7.46
CA MET A 241 -0.30 -10.48 -6.89
C MET A 241 -0.64 -11.69 -6.02
N THR A 242 -1.77 -11.63 -5.29
CA THR A 242 -2.27 -12.81 -4.58
C THR A 242 -3.04 -13.74 -5.51
N ILE A 243 -3.03 -15.05 -5.18
CA ILE A 243 -3.82 -16.06 -5.89
C ILE A 243 -5.31 -15.67 -5.94
N HIS A 244 -5.86 -15.09 -4.88
CA HIS A 244 -7.24 -14.62 -4.87
C HIS A 244 -7.52 -13.53 -5.92
N LYS A 245 -6.58 -12.64 -6.14
CA LYS A 245 -6.75 -11.56 -7.13
C LYS A 245 -6.57 -12.03 -8.57
N SER A 246 -5.89 -13.13 -8.78
CA SER A 246 -5.72 -13.72 -10.11
C SER A 246 -6.98 -14.47 -10.60
N LYS A 247 -8.03 -14.59 -9.76
CA LYS A 247 -9.25 -15.30 -10.14
C LYS A 247 -9.94 -14.59 -11.31
N GLY A 248 -10.12 -15.31 -12.42
CA GLY A 248 -10.68 -14.77 -13.67
C GLY A 248 -9.66 -14.13 -14.62
N LEU A 249 -8.40 -14.05 -14.23
CA LEU A 249 -7.31 -13.62 -15.10
C LEU A 249 -6.51 -14.84 -15.58
N GLU A 250 -5.79 -14.69 -16.70
CA GLU A 250 -4.88 -15.71 -17.24
C GLU A 250 -3.61 -15.02 -17.72
N PHE A 251 -2.48 -15.73 -17.61
CA PHE A 251 -1.16 -15.20 -17.96
C PHE A 251 -0.35 -16.25 -18.73
N PRO A 252 0.45 -15.85 -19.73
CA PRO A 252 1.32 -16.77 -20.45
C PRO A 252 2.27 -17.52 -19.51
N VAL A 253 2.90 -16.83 -18.55
CA VAL A 253 3.86 -17.43 -17.61
C VAL A 253 3.46 -17.11 -16.18
N VAL A 254 3.26 -18.17 -15.38
CA VAL A 254 2.88 -18.04 -13.97
C VAL A 254 3.94 -18.65 -13.07
N PHE A 255 4.41 -17.89 -12.10
CA PHE A 255 5.27 -18.34 -11.02
C PHE A 255 4.44 -18.51 -9.74
N VAL A 256 4.55 -19.69 -9.11
CA VAL A 256 3.88 -19.98 -7.83
C VAL A 256 4.93 -20.37 -6.79
N PRO A 257 5.53 -19.39 -6.11
CA PRO A 257 6.50 -19.64 -5.05
C PRO A 257 5.81 -19.91 -3.71
N VAL A 258 6.64 -20.19 -2.68
CA VAL A 258 6.18 -20.22 -1.27
C VAL A 258 5.25 -21.39 -0.97
N LEU A 259 5.41 -22.52 -1.64
CA LEU A 259 4.60 -23.71 -1.39
C LEU A 259 4.86 -24.36 -0.01
N ASP A 260 5.96 -24.02 0.64
CA ASP A 260 6.36 -24.50 1.97
C ASP A 260 5.78 -23.66 3.13
N ALA A 261 4.89 -22.71 2.87
CA ALA A 261 4.32 -21.86 3.89
C ALA A 261 3.53 -22.66 4.93
N LYS A 262 4.13 -22.84 6.12
CA LYS A 262 3.42 -23.39 7.29
C LYS A 262 2.40 -22.36 7.78
N GLY A 263 1.24 -22.83 8.22
CA GLY A 263 0.22 -22.00 8.89
C GLY A 263 0.80 -21.23 10.09
N LYS A 264 0.10 -20.21 10.57
CA LYS A 264 0.45 -19.50 11.81
C LYS A 264 0.49 -20.49 12.96
N GLY A 265 1.46 -20.34 13.86
CA GLY A 265 1.53 -21.14 15.09
C GLY A 265 0.25 -20.96 15.92
N ASP A 266 -0.14 -22.01 16.63
CA ASP A 266 -1.34 -22.05 17.47
C ASP A 266 -1.08 -21.34 18.82
N THR A 267 -1.47 -20.08 18.89
CA THR A 267 -1.39 -19.25 20.11
C THR A 267 -2.74 -19.01 20.76
N ASP A 268 -3.83 -19.48 20.15
CA ASP A 268 -5.18 -19.15 20.59
C ASP A 268 -5.55 -19.90 21.88
N MET A 269 -6.06 -19.16 22.86
CA MET A 269 -6.52 -19.69 24.13
C MET A 269 -7.94 -20.25 24.03
N LEU A 270 -8.70 -19.80 23.04
CA LEU A 270 -10.11 -20.11 22.85
C LEU A 270 -10.42 -20.23 21.37
N ARG A 271 -11.16 -21.28 21.00
CA ARG A 271 -11.66 -21.50 19.63
C ARG A 271 -13.12 -21.90 19.66
N PHE A 272 -13.86 -21.47 18.67
CA PHE A 272 -15.26 -21.84 18.50
C PHE A 272 -15.47 -22.48 17.13
N ASN A 273 -16.19 -23.59 17.13
CA ASN A 273 -16.68 -24.24 15.92
C ASN A 273 -18.17 -24.58 16.10
N ALA A 274 -18.98 -24.34 15.07
CA ALA A 274 -20.43 -24.51 15.15
C ALA A 274 -20.85 -25.95 15.48
N ASP A 275 -20.10 -26.94 15.03
CA ASP A 275 -20.39 -28.37 15.20
C ASP A 275 -19.73 -28.95 16.46
N ALA A 276 -18.50 -28.52 16.79
CA ALA A 276 -17.71 -29.05 17.90
C ALA A 276 -17.87 -28.24 19.21
N GLY A 277 -18.43 -27.02 19.15
CA GLY A 277 -18.63 -26.16 20.32
C GLY A 277 -17.43 -25.27 20.65
N LEU A 278 -17.21 -24.99 21.93
CA LEU A 278 -16.19 -24.10 22.45
C LEU A 278 -15.00 -24.89 23.01
N GLY A 279 -13.84 -24.77 22.34
CA GLY A 279 -12.57 -25.32 22.79
C GLY A 279 -11.78 -24.29 23.57
N ILE A 280 -11.23 -24.66 24.72
CA ILE A 280 -10.37 -23.80 25.55
C ILE A 280 -9.06 -24.52 25.90
N LYS A 281 -8.03 -23.73 26.17
CA LYS A 281 -6.81 -24.20 26.85
C LYS A 281 -6.99 -24.03 28.35
N VAL A 282 -6.59 -25.03 29.14
CA VAL A 282 -6.70 -25.03 30.59
C VAL A 282 -5.30 -25.08 31.17
N ASP A 283 -5.04 -24.29 32.20
CA ASP A 283 -3.80 -24.38 32.95
C ASP A 283 -3.87 -25.55 33.92
N ILE A 284 -2.98 -26.53 33.74
CA ILE A 284 -2.85 -27.67 34.62
C ILE A 284 -1.40 -27.68 35.14
N GLY A 285 -1.22 -27.20 36.37
CA GLY A 285 0.09 -27.19 37.02
C GLY A 285 1.11 -26.22 36.43
N GLY A 286 0.67 -25.11 35.82
CA GLY A 286 1.51 -24.09 35.17
C GLY A 286 1.75 -24.32 33.68
N GLU A 287 1.19 -25.36 33.10
CA GLU A 287 1.24 -25.63 31.67
C GLU A 287 -0.15 -25.55 31.03
N LEU A 288 -0.24 -24.83 29.91
CA LEU A 288 -1.47 -24.73 29.15
C LEU A 288 -1.70 -25.98 28.30
N GLN A 289 -2.78 -26.72 28.59
CA GLN A 289 -3.14 -27.93 27.89
C GLN A 289 -4.44 -27.75 27.09
N ASP A 290 -4.48 -28.38 25.92
CA ASP A 290 -5.69 -28.40 25.08
C ASP A 290 -6.75 -29.35 25.66
N THR A 291 -7.98 -28.87 25.77
CA THR A 291 -9.13 -29.75 26.04
C THR A 291 -9.43 -30.65 24.85
N SER A 292 -10.17 -31.75 25.08
CA SER A 292 -10.60 -32.66 24.00
C SER A 292 -11.37 -31.91 22.88
N VAL A 293 -12.21 -30.95 23.26
CA VAL A 293 -12.95 -30.11 22.31
C VAL A 293 -11.98 -29.21 21.51
N MET A 294 -10.98 -28.64 22.17
CA MET A 294 -9.94 -27.84 21.48
C MET A 294 -9.17 -28.68 20.45
N LEU A 295 -8.79 -29.91 20.80
CA LEU A 295 -8.12 -30.83 19.88
C LEU A 295 -8.99 -31.20 18.70
N ALA A 296 -10.29 -31.48 18.92
CA ALA A 296 -11.23 -31.78 17.85
C ALA A 296 -11.41 -30.58 16.90
N ILE A 297 -11.51 -29.35 17.42
CA ILE A 297 -11.59 -28.15 16.59
C ILE A 297 -10.32 -27.97 15.77
N LYS A 298 -9.14 -28.16 16.36
CA LYS A 298 -7.86 -28.08 15.65
C LYS A 298 -7.76 -29.08 14.50
N ASP A 299 -8.24 -30.30 14.69
CA ASP A 299 -8.26 -31.31 13.62
C ASP A 299 -9.21 -30.92 12.48
N ILE A 300 -10.41 -30.43 12.79
CA ILE A 300 -11.35 -29.93 11.79
C ILE A 300 -10.73 -28.78 11.00
N GLU A 301 -10.19 -27.77 11.69
CA GLU A 301 -9.56 -26.61 11.07
C GLU A 301 -8.35 -27.01 10.20
N LYS A 302 -7.52 -27.96 10.64
CA LYS A 302 -6.40 -28.47 9.85
C LYS A 302 -6.84 -29.14 8.54
N GLN A 303 -7.95 -29.87 8.57
CA GLN A 303 -8.51 -30.49 7.36
C GLN A 303 -9.07 -29.40 6.42
N LEU A 304 -9.79 -28.41 6.95
CA LEU A 304 -10.31 -27.29 6.18
C LEU A 304 -9.19 -26.45 5.56
N ASP A 305 -8.15 -26.14 6.32
CA ASP A 305 -6.96 -25.43 5.83
C ASP A 305 -6.25 -26.20 4.71
N SER A 306 -6.14 -27.52 4.85
CA SER A 306 -5.54 -28.36 3.81
C SER A 306 -6.37 -28.34 2.52
N ALA A 307 -7.68 -28.46 2.63
CA ALA A 307 -8.59 -28.39 1.49
C ALA A 307 -8.57 -27.01 0.83
N GLU A 308 -8.47 -25.93 1.62
CA GLU A 308 -8.36 -24.57 1.10
C GLU A 308 -7.04 -24.32 0.39
N LYS A 309 -5.91 -24.81 0.93
CA LYS A 309 -4.61 -24.75 0.26
C LYS A 309 -4.61 -25.48 -1.08
N GLN A 310 -5.26 -26.65 -1.16
CA GLN A 310 -5.42 -27.38 -2.41
C GLN A 310 -6.24 -26.59 -3.43
N ARG A 311 -7.35 -25.95 -3.00
CA ARG A 311 -8.16 -25.09 -3.87
C ARG A 311 -7.38 -23.89 -4.36
N GLN A 312 -6.61 -23.23 -3.48
CA GLN A 312 -5.76 -22.09 -3.86
C GLN A 312 -4.67 -22.50 -4.87
N LEU A 313 -4.01 -23.61 -4.64
CA LEU A 313 -3.03 -24.15 -5.57
C LEU A 313 -3.66 -24.46 -6.92
N TYR A 314 -4.82 -25.12 -6.95
CA TYR A 314 -5.56 -25.39 -8.18
C TYR A 314 -5.88 -24.09 -8.94
N VAL A 315 -6.37 -23.06 -8.24
CA VAL A 315 -6.64 -21.75 -8.85
C VAL A 315 -5.35 -21.17 -9.43
N ALA A 316 -4.24 -21.18 -8.69
CA ALA A 316 -2.97 -20.64 -9.17
C ALA A 316 -2.47 -21.37 -10.42
N MET A 317 -2.53 -22.69 -10.42
CA MET A 317 -2.08 -23.54 -11.55
C MET A 317 -2.91 -23.29 -12.81
N THR A 318 -4.22 -23.08 -12.66
CA THR A 318 -5.13 -22.83 -13.79
C THR A 318 -5.04 -21.41 -14.35
N ARG A 319 -4.18 -20.55 -13.81
CA ARG A 319 -3.93 -19.20 -14.37
C ARG A 319 -2.88 -19.21 -15.47
N ALA A 320 -2.07 -20.27 -15.56
CA ALA A 320 -1.03 -20.38 -16.58
C ALA A 320 -1.63 -20.83 -17.92
N GLN A 321 -1.35 -20.06 -18.97
CA GLN A 321 -1.70 -20.44 -20.35
C GLN A 321 -0.64 -21.36 -20.95
N ASP A 322 0.63 -20.93 -20.89
CA ASP A 322 1.74 -21.62 -21.56
C ASP A 322 2.68 -22.30 -20.59
N ARG A 323 3.03 -21.63 -19.47
CA ARG A 323 4.05 -22.11 -18.53
C ARG A 323 3.67 -21.88 -17.08
N LEU A 324 3.88 -22.93 -16.29
CA LEU A 324 3.75 -22.90 -14.85
C LEU A 324 5.09 -23.22 -14.21
N ILE A 325 5.60 -22.32 -13.38
CA ILE A 325 6.86 -22.48 -12.65
C ILE A 325 6.54 -22.46 -11.15
N ILE A 326 6.81 -23.58 -10.51
CA ILE A 326 6.51 -23.80 -9.09
C ILE A 326 7.82 -23.85 -8.32
N SER A 327 7.92 -23.16 -7.19
CA SER A 327 9.08 -23.23 -6.33
C SER A 327 8.71 -23.33 -4.84
N GLY A 328 9.65 -23.79 -4.07
CA GLY A 328 9.54 -23.91 -2.63
C GLY A 328 10.90 -24.18 -2.01
N THR A 329 11.04 -23.88 -0.72
CA THR A 329 12.29 -24.12 0.01
C THR A 329 12.19 -25.37 0.85
N TYR A 330 13.23 -26.19 0.84
CA TYR A 330 13.33 -27.40 1.64
C TYR A 330 14.27 -27.19 2.83
N ASP A 331 13.84 -27.64 4.00
CA ASP A 331 14.67 -27.62 5.20
C ASP A 331 15.24 -29.03 5.44
N SER A 332 16.52 -29.22 5.15
CA SER A 332 17.20 -30.51 5.33
C SER A 332 17.35 -30.92 6.80
N SER A 333 17.12 -30.00 7.74
CA SER A 333 17.23 -30.27 9.19
C SER A 333 15.92 -30.79 9.81
N SER A 334 14.81 -30.76 9.08
CA SER A 334 13.54 -31.33 9.54
C SER A 334 13.40 -32.79 9.04
N LYS A 335 14.10 -33.71 9.70
CA LYS A 335 13.82 -35.13 9.61
C LYS A 335 12.87 -35.56 10.72
#